data_6deae86dac12d5c92037430fbaec2191
#
_entry.id   6deae86dac12d5c92037430fbaec2191
#
_cell.length_a   1.000
_cell.length_b   1.000
_cell.length_c   1.000
_cell.angle_alpha   90.00
_cell.angle_beta   90.00
_cell.angle_gamma   90.00
#
_symmetry.space_group_name_H-M   'P 1'
#
loop_
_entity.id
_entity.type
_entity.pdbx_description
1 polymer ?
#
loop_
_entity_poly.entity_id
_entity_poly.type
_entity_poly.pdbx_seq_one_letter_code
_entity_poly.pdbx_strand_id
1 'polypeptide(L)'
;MNGTATSSSARETLPEGAIPAATLVIMRPAPDGGPDEILMVKRSTNMAFAAGAVVFPGGRVDPDDYLVARQHAPDVDPADGAARVAALRETLEETGLAVGWPALGERDLDDVRRALLSGTLLSDILAARGDRIGLDLFVPFARWCPNFKEARTFDTRFYAVAAPPHSHELTVEAAEHSHIFWASASRTLAMADAGEVSVIFPTRRNLERLAHAPDFDRFSAHSCQFPVELVTPWIEERDGRSFLCIPDHLGYPVTSEPFDRVRRG
;
A
#
# COMPACT_ATOMS: atom_id res chain seq x y z
N MET A 1 -15.07 -44.84 -2.81
CA MET A 1 -16.08 -43.85 -2.46
C MET A 1 -15.45 -42.49 -2.71
N ASN A 2 -15.82 -41.85 -3.83
CA ASN A 2 -15.23 -40.59 -4.30
C ASN A 2 -15.84 -39.44 -3.51
N GLY A 3 -15.04 -38.81 -2.66
CA GLY A 3 -15.37 -37.49 -2.07
C GLY A 3 -15.04 -36.38 -3.04
N THR A 4 -16.03 -35.88 -3.76
CA THR A 4 -15.95 -34.67 -4.55
C THR A 4 -15.79 -33.48 -3.61
N ALA A 5 -14.60 -32.90 -3.56
CA ALA A 5 -14.37 -31.59 -2.96
C ALA A 5 -15.12 -30.56 -3.81
N THR A 6 -16.24 -30.07 -3.32
CA THR A 6 -16.96 -28.92 -3.86
C THR A 6 -16.13 -27.67 -3.57
N SER A 7 -15.41 -27.20 -4.57
CA SER A 7 -14.84 -25.86 -4.61
C SER A 7 -16.01 -24.86 -4.62
N SER A 8 -16.41 -24.39 -3.46
CA SER A 8 -17.31 -23.25 -3.31
C SER A 8 -16.52 -21.99 -3.56
N SER A 9 -16.59 -21.46 -4.79
CA SER A 9 -16.23 -20.07 -5.06
C SER A 9 -17.26 -19.16 -4.38
N ALA A 10 -17.12 -18.95 -3.08
CA ALA A 10 -17.80 -17.87 -2.41
C ALA A 10 -17.26 -16.58 -3.05
N ARG A 11 -18.10 -15.89 -3.84
CA ARG A 11 -17.84 -14.49 -4.20
C ARG A 11 -17.74 -13.76 -2.88
N GLU A 12 -16.51 -13.42 -2.49
CA GLU A 12 -16.25 -12.67 -1.27
C GLU A 12 -16.92 -11.31 -1.42
N THR A 13 -18.02 -11.13 -0.72
CA THR A 13 -18.70 -9.84 -0.64
C THR A 13 -17.93 -8.97 0.35
N LEU A 14 -17.59 -7.76 -0.09
CA LEU A 14 -17.03 -6.75 0.81
C LEU A 14 -17.91 -6.58 2.05
N PRO A 15 -17.32 -6.44 3.24
CA PRO A 15 -18.06 -6.08 4.44
C PRO A 15 -18.84 -4.78 4.22
N GLU A 16 -20.07 -4.71 4.70
CA GLU A 16 -20.87 -3.50 4.63
C GLU A 16 -20.16 -2.34 5.35
N GLY A 17 -20.08 -1.19 4.68
CA GLY A 17 -19.40 -0.01 5.21
C GLY A 17 -17.87 -0.06 5.12
N ALA A 18 -17.26 -1.00 4.38
CA ALA A 18 -15.82 -0.98 4.12
C ALA A 18 -15.41 0.31 3.41
N ILE A 19 -14.41 0.99 3.96
CA ILE A 19 -13.93 2.28 3.47
C ILE A 19 -12.88 2.01 2.37
N PRO A 20 -13.09 2.48 1.13
CA PRO A 20 -12.08 2.37 0.08
C PRO A 20 -10.79 3.09 0.47
N ALA A 21 -9.65 2.42 0.28
CA ALA A 21 -8.33 2.94 0.56
C ALA A 21 -7.31 2.44 -0.46
N ALA A 22 -6.19 3.12 -0.55
CA ALA A 22 -5.10 2.74 -1.42
C ALA A 22 -3.75 2.96 -0.75
N THR A 23 -2.78 2.15 -1.13
CA THR A 23 -1.42 2.16 -0.59
C THR A 23 -0.43 1.99 -1.73
N LEU A 24 0.65 2.77 -1.73
CA LEU A 24 1.69 2.75 -2.74
C LEU A 24 3.01 2.22 -2.17
N VAL A 25 3.51 1.15 -2.76
CA VAL A 25 4.84 0.60 -2.49
C VAL A 25 5.81 1.20 -3.48
N ILE A 26 6.66 2.12 -3.03
CA ILE A 26 7.61 2.83 -3.87
C ILE A 26 8.97 2.17 -3.67
N MET A 27 9.55 1.68 -4.76
CA MET A 27 10.81 0.94 -4.75
C MET A 27 11.90 1.70 -5.48
N ARG A 28 13.10 1.75 -4.90
CA ARG A 28 14.28 2.36 -5.53
C ARG A 28 15.50 1.43 -5.42
N PRO A 29 16.45 1.51 -6.36
CA PRO A 29 17.71 0.82 -6.22
C PRO A 29 18.42 1.20 -4.91
N ALA A 30 18.92 0.21 -4.17
CA ALA A 30 19.69 0.47 -2.96
C ALA A 30 21.04 1.11 -3.31
N PRO A 31 21.50 2.14 -2.56
CA PRO A 31 22.78 2.80 -2.83
C PRO A 31 24.00 1.89 -2.76
N ASP A 32 23.91 0.80 -2.00
CA ASP A 32 24.97 -0.21 -1.81
C ASP A 32 24.93 -1.36 -2.82
N GLY A 33 23.98 -1.33 -3.78
CA GLY A 33 23.77 -2.39 -4.77
C GLY A 33 23.08 -3.63 -4.21
N GLY A 34 22.52 -3.55 -3.01
CA GLY A 34 21.66 -4.56 -2.41
C GLY A 34 20.28 -4.63 -3.07
N PRO A 35 19.34 -5.38 -2.47
CA PRO A 35 17.94 -5.39 -2.90
C PRO A 35 17.32 -4.00 -2.81
N ASP A 36 16.40 -3.69 -3.73
CA ASP A 36 15.68 -2.42 -3.75
C ASP A 36 15.14 -2.04 -2.37
N GLU A 37 15.27 -0.76 -2.04
CA GLU A 37 14.68 -0.17 -0.85
C GLU A 37 13.26 0.29 -1.13
N ILE A 38 12.43 0.20 -0.09
CA ILE A 38 11.03 0.58 -0.09
C ILE A 38 10.86 1.79 0.82
N LEU A 39 10.07 2.76 0.39
CA LEU A 39 9.69 3.90 1.21
C LEU A 39 8.71 3.47 2.30
N MET A 40 9.10 3.65 3.55
CA MET A 40 8.29 3.32 4.72
C MET A 40 7.97 4.58 5.52
N VAL A 41 6.76 4.61 6.06
CA VAL A 41 6.24 5.72 6.89
C VAL A 41 5.95 5.19 8.29
N LYS A 42 6.56 5.76 9.33
CA LYS A 42 6.20 5.47 10.71
C LYS A 42 5.06 6.38 11.14
N ARG A 43 3.90 5.80 11.40
CA ARG A 43 2.71 6.55 11.81
C ARG A 43 2.88 7.20 13.19
N SER A 44 2.28 8.37 13.36
CA SER A 44 2.23 9.02 14.68
C SER A 44 1.53 8.11 15.70
N THR A 45 2.03 8.11 16.95
CA THR A 45 1.42 7.38 18.08
C THR A 45 0.03 7.88 18.46
N ASN A 46 -0.36 9.07 17.99
CA ASN A 46 -1.67 9.68 18.26
C ASN A 46 -2.76 9.26 17.24
N MET A 47 -2.45 8.41 16.26
CA MET A 47 -3.43 7.99 15.26
C MET A 47 -4.38 6.92 15.80
N ALA A 48 -5.64 6.94 15.34
CA ALA A 48 -6.69 6.02 15.79
C ALA A 48 -6.49 4.57 15.28
N PHE A 49 -5.73 4.36 14.20
CA PHE A 49 -5.46 3.05 13.61
C PHE A 49 -3.96 2.88 13.38
N ALA A 50 -3.42 1.70 13.74
CA ALA A 50 -2.00 1.34 13.59
C ALA A 50 -1.03 2.41 14.15
N ALA A 51 -1.33 2.97 15.33
CA ALA A 51 -0.52 3.99 15.99
C ALA A 51 0.92 3.51 16.19
N GLY A 52 1.90 4.28 15.72
CA GLY A 52 3.32 3.96 15.84
C GLY A 52 3.82 2.83 14.92
N ALA A 53 2.93 2.20 14.14
CA ALA A 53 3.33 1.18 13.19
C ALA A 53 4.03 1.77 11.96
N VAL A 54 4.88 0.95 11.36
CA VAL A 54 5.51 1.22 10.07
C VAL A 54 4.61 0.65 8.98
N VAL A 55 4.27 1.50 8.01
CA VAL A 55 3.38 1.20 6.88
C VAL A 55 3.97 1.77 5.58
N PHE A 56 3.44 1.38 4.44
CA PHE A 56 3.65 2.08 3.18
C PHE A 56 2.80 3.36 3.16
N PRO A 57 3.16 4.41 2.42
CA PRO A 57 2.33 5.59 2.26
C PRO A 57 0.97 5.26 1.63
N GLY A 58 -0.08 5.96 2.06
CA GLY A 58 -1.42 5.76 1.54
C GLY A 58 -2.52 6.16 2.50
N GLY A 59 -3.74 6.21 1.97
CA GLY A 59 -4.91 6.64 2.73
C GLY A 59 -6.23 6.31 2.06
N ARG A 60 -7.29 7.04 2.41
CA ARG A 60 -8.64 6.81 1.91
C ARG A 60 -8.81 7.32 0.50
N VAL A 61 -9.70 6.67 -0.24
CA VAL A 61 -10.18 7.21 -1.51
C VAL A 61 -11.25 8.27 -1.23
N ASP A 62 -11.03 9.46 -1.73
CA ASP A 62 -11.96 10.58 -1.62
C ASP A 62 -12.83 10.73 -2.88
N PRO A 63 -13.99 11.41 -2.79
CA PRO A 63 -14.85 11.63 -3.95
C PRO A 63 -14.14 12.33 -5.13
N ASP A 64 -13.20 13.24 -4.85
CA ASP A 64 -12.41 13.94 -5.86
C ASP A 64 -11.50 13.00 -6.67
N ASP A 65 -10.97 11.95 -6.03
CA ASP A 65 -10.13 10.95 -6.69
C ASP A 65 -10.85 10.27 -7.86
N TYR A 66 -12.18 10.07 -7.77
CA TYR A 66 -13.01 9.55 -8.86
C TYR A 66 -13.15 10.56 -10.03
N LEU A 67 -13.18 11.86 -9.72
CA LEU A 67 -13.23 12.91 -10.75
C LEU A 67 -11.93 12.94 -11.53
N VAL A 68 -10.81 12.94 -10.83
CA VAL A 68 -9.47 12.91 -11.43
C VAL A 68 -9.26 11.63 -12.24
N ALA A 69 -9.62 10.47 -11.71
CA ALA A 69 -9.49 9.18 -12.41
C ALA A 69 -10.23 9.16 -13.76
N ARG A 70 -11.45 9.68 -13.84
CA ARG A 70 -12.21 9.76 -15.09
C ARG A 70 -11.50 10.60 -16.16
N GLN A 71 -10.72 11.59 -15.77
CA GLN A 71 -10.02 12.48 -16.70
C GLN A 71 -8.66 11.92 -17.13
N HIS A 72 -7.98 11.16 -16.25
CA HIS A 72 -6.59 10.74 -16.44
C HIS A 72 -6.44 9.24 -16.75
N ALA A 73 -7.46 8.42 -16.43
CA ALA A 73 -7.48 6.99 -16.67
C ALA A 73 -8.92 6.50 -17.02
N PRO A 74 -9.55 7.04 -18.10
CA PRO A 74 -10.95 6.77 -18.43
C PRO A 74 -11.26 5.30 -18.76
N ASP A 75 -10.24 4.54 -19.20
CA ASP A 75 -10.36 3.14 -19.59
C ASP A 75 -10.12 2.15 -18.43
N VAL A 76 -9.80 2.65 -17.24
CA VAL A 76 -9.61 1.85 -16.03
C VAL A 76 -10.92 1.74 -15.26
N ASP A 77 -11.15 0.61 -14.59
CA ASP A 77 -12.28 0.48 -13.65
C ASP A 77 -12.35 1.69 -12.71
N PRO A 78 -13.52 2.34 -12.55
CA PRO A 78 -13.60 3.59 -11.79
C PRO A 78 -13.09 3.50 -10.35
N ALA A 79 -13.31 2.37 -9.68
CA ALA A 79 -12.84 2.18 -8.32
C ALA A 79 -11.31 1.92 -8.26
N ASP A 80 -10.76 1.24 -9.28
CA ASP A 80 -9.33 1.06 -9.40
C ASP A 80 -8.63 2.38 -9.78
N GLY A 81 -9.18 3.13 -10.72
CA GLY A 81 -8.69 4.45 -11.11
C GLY A 81 -8.64 5.42 -9.91
N ALA A 82 -9.74 5.53 -9.16
CA ALA A 82 -9.81 6.38 -7.98
C ALA A 82 -8.80 5.94 -6.89
N ALA A 83 -8.61 4.65 -6.69
CA ALA A 83 -7.63 4.13 -5.76
C ALA A 83 -6.18 4.47 -6.17
N ARG A 84 -5.86 4.45 -7.47
CA ARG A 84 -4.54 4.90 -7.98
C ARG A 84 -4.33 6.39 -7.73
N VAL A 85 -5.36 7.22 -7.96
CA VAL A 85 -5.30 8.66 -7.65
C VAL A 85 -5.09 8.89 -6.17
N ALA A 86 -5.85 8.20 -5.30
CA ALA A 86 -5.67 8.29 -3.85
C ALA A 86 -4.25 7.89 -3.43
N ALA A 87 -3.70 6.81 -4.00
CA ALA A 87 -2.33 6.37 -3.72
C ALA A 87 -1.28 7.44 -4.08
N LEU A 88 -1.45 8.12 -5.22
CA LEU A 88 -0.60 9.23 -5.64
C LEU A 88 -0.74 10.42 -4.68
N ARG A 89 -1.97 10.88 -4.43
CA ARG A 89 -2.28 12.05 -3.59
C ARG A 89 -1.76 11.89 -2.18
N GLU A 90 -2.10 10.78 -1.53
CA GLU A 90 -1.67 10.47 -0.16
C GLU A 90 -0.14 10.34 -0.05
N THR A 91 0.51 9.75 -1.07
CA THR A 91 1.98 9.71 -1.13
C THR A 91 2.57 11.10 -1.15
N LEU A 92 2.04 11.99 -1.98
CA LEU A 92 2.52 13.37 -2.04
C LEU A 92 2.28 14.12 -0.72
N GLU A 93 1.11 13.98 -0.12
CA GLU A 93 0.77 14.59 1.17
C GLU A 93 1.68 14.09 2.30
N GLU A 94 1.84 12.78 2.44
CA GLU A 94 2.58 12.17 3.55
C GLU A 94 4.09 12.31 3.40
N THR A 95 4.61 12.20 2.18
CA THR A 95 6.05 12.07 1.94
C THR A 95 6.68 13.22 1.16
N GLY A 96 5.88 14.02 0.47
CA GLY A 96 6.38 15.02 -0.47
C GLY A 96 6.90 14.43 -1.77
N LEU A 97 6.65 13.16 -2.09
CA LEU A 97 7.12 12.51 -3.30
C LEU A 97 6.03 12.51 -4.38
N ALA A 98 6.31 13.18 -5.51
CA ALA A 98 5.40 13.23 -6.66
C ALA A 98 5.64 12.02 -7.58
N VAL A 99 5.00 10.91 -7.29
CA VAL A 99 5.03 9.70 -8.13
C VAL A 99 3.94 9.78 -9.19
N GLY A 100 4.27 9.51 -10.44
CA GLY A 100 3.28 9.58 -11.53
C GLY A 100 2.86 10.99 -11.94
N TRP A 101 3.55 12.02 -11.50
CA TRP A 101 3.30 13.42 -11.89
C TRP A 101 4.54 14.07 -12.51
N PRO A 102 4.90 13.74 -13.75
CA PRO A 102 6.17 14.13 -14.36
C PRO A 102 6.32 15.64 -14.59
N ALA A 103 5.20 16.38 -14.70
CA ALA A 103 5.22 17.83 -14.88
C ALA A 103 5.40 18.61 -13.56
N LEU A 104 5.26 17.95 -12.40
CA LEU A 104 5.47 18.59 -11.10
C LEU A 104 6.96 18.59 -10.74
N GLY A 105 7.61 19.73 -11.00
CA GLY A 105 9.00 19.95 -10.64
C GLY A 105 9.18 20.34 -9.18
N GLU A 106 10.41 20.21 -8.68
CA GLU A 106 10.79 20.49 -7.28
C GLU A 106 10.34 21.87 -6.77
N ARG A 107 10.37 22.88 -7.63
CA ARG A 107 10.00 24.25 -7.25
C ARG A 107 8.54 24.40 -6.84
N ASP A 108 7.66 23.61 -7.45
CA ASP A 108 6.21 23.70 -7.23
C ASP A 108 5.72 22.63 -6.24
N LEU A 109 6.57 21.67 -5.94
CA LEU A 109 6.23 20.49 -5.12
C LEU A 109 5.70 20.88 -3.75
N ASP A 110 6.42 21.75 -3.03
CA ASP A 110 6.02 22.20 -1.69
C ASP A 110 4.72 23.02 -1.71
N ASP A 111 4.50 23.81 -2.76
CA ASP A 111 3.29 24.62 -2.90
C ASP A 111 2.08 23.73 -3.17
N VAL A 112 2.22 22.74 -4.06
CA VAL A 112 1.16 21.77 -4.35
C VAL A 112 0.87 20.91 -3.12
N ARG A 113 1.88 20.39 -2.44
CA ARG A 113 1.73 19.62 -1.21
C ARG A 113 0.99 20.44 -0.14
N ARG A 114 1.38 21.68 0.06
CA ARG A 114 0.75 22.58 1.03
C ARG A 114 -0.70 22.89 0.68
N ALA A 115 -1.02 23.05 -0.60
CA ALA A 115 -2.39 23.23 -1.09
C ALA A 115 -3.26 22.00 -0.79
N LEU A 116 -2.77 20.78 -1.07
CA LEU A 116 -3.45 19.54 -0.74
C LEU A 116 -3.71 19.41 0.77
N LEU A 117 -2.68 19.61 1.60
CA LEU A 117 -2.79 19.57 3.06
C LEU A 117 -3.74 20.62 3.64
N SER A 118 -3.95 21.75 2.93
CA SER A 118 -4.95 22.76 3.29
C SER A 118 -6.36 22.44 2.80
N GLY A 119 -6.57 21.32 2.09
CA GLY A 119 -7.86 20.85 1.61
C GLY A 119 -8.23 21.33 0.20
N THR A 120 -7.27 21.87 -0.57
CA THR A 120 -7.50 22.15 -2.00
C THR A 120 -7.64 20.83 -2.74
N LEU A 121 -8.65 20.71 -3.61
CA LEU A 121 -8.91 19.48 -4.36
C LEU A 121 -7.80 19.24 -5.40
N LEU A 122 -7.40 17.99 -5.56
CA LEU A 122 -6.40 17.60 -6.57
C LEU A 122 -6.88 17.92 -7.98
N SER A 123 -8.17 17.74 -8.26
CA SER A 123 -8.80 18.10 -9.54
C SER A 123 -8.63 19.59 -9.89
N ASP A 124 -8.78 20.49 -8.90
CA ASP A 124 -8.60 21.93 -9.09
C ASP A 124 -7.13 22.29 -9.36
N ILE A 125 -6.22 21.67 -8.63
CA ILE A 125 -4.77 21.88 -8.83
C ILE A 125 -4.34 21.45 -10.24
N LEU A 126 -4.76 20.23 -10.66
CA LEU A 126 -4.43 19.71 -11.99
C LEU A 126 -5.04 20.57 -13.10
N ALA A 127 -6.28 21.04 -12.94
CA ALA A 127 -6.94 21.90 -13.89
C ALA A 127 -6.25 23.27 -14.01
N ALA A 128 -5.88 23.89 -12.88
CA ALA A 128 -5.18 25.19 -12.87
C ALA A 128 -3.81 25.13 -13.53
N ARG A 129 -3.11 23.99 -13.40
CA ARG A 129 -1.79 23.75 -13.97
C ARG A 129 -1.83 23.24 -15.41
N GLY A 130 -2.95 22.65 -15.84
CA GLY A 130 -3.04 21.94 -17.11
C GLY A 130 -2.21 20.65 -17.16
N ASP A 131 -1.85 20.11 -15.99
CA ASP A 131 -0.99 18.95 -15.87
C ASP A 131 -1.76 17.62 -16.07
N ARG A 132 -1.02 16.58 -16.44
CA ARG A 132 -1.51 15.21 -16.47
C ARG A 132 -0.70 14.33 -15.53
N ILE A 133 -1.39 13.34 -14.94
CA ILE A 133 -0.77 12.31 -14.10
C ILE A 133 -0.79 10.96 -14.82
N GLY A 134 0.24 10.14 -14.60
CA GLY A 134 0.42 8.79 -15.16
C GLY A 134 0.05 7.75 -14.13
N LEU A 135 -1.16 7.21 -14.22
CA LEU A 135 -1.66 6.18 -13.30
C LEU A 135 -1.36 4.74 -13.78
N ASP A 136 -0.96 4.59 -15.02
CA ASP A 136 -0.54 3.33 -15.66
C ASP A 136 0.77 2.77 -15.11
N LEU A 137 1.60 3.61 -14.50
CA LEU A 137 2.84 3.21 -13.82
C LEU A 137 2.61 2.34 -12.60
N PHE A 138 1.41 2.35 -12.02
CA PHE A 138 1.11 1.67 -10.76
C PHE A 138 0.70 0.22 -11.02
N VAL A 139 1.56 -0.73 -10.63
CA VAL A 139 1.33 -2.17 -10.78
C VAL A 139 0.45 -2.66 -9.63
N PRO A 140 -0.81 -3.07 -9.87
CA PRO A 140 -1.66 -3.62 -8.82
C PRO A 140 -1.14 -5.02 -8.43
N PHE A 141 -1.02 -5.29 -7.12
CA PHE A 141 -0.51 -6.59 -6.69
C PHE A 141 -1.25 -7.21 -5.50
N ALA A 142 -2.02 -6.44 -4.73
CA ALA A 142 -2.78 -6.97 -3.60
C ALA A 142 -4.03 -6.12 -3.31
N ARG A 143 -5.05 -6.75 -2.69
CA ARG A 143 -6.22 -6.08 -2.13
C ARG A 143 -6.59 -6.74 -0.82
N TRP A 144 -6.73 -5.94 0.24
CA TRP A 144 -6.96 -6.42 1.59
C TRP A 144 -8.17 -5.75 2.24
N CYS A 145 -9.05 -6.57 2.83
CA CYS A 145 -10.14 -6.09 3.66
C CYS A 145 -10.26 -6.97 4.91
N PRO A 146 -9.38 -6.79 5.92
CA PRO A 146 -9.45 -7.53 7.17
C PRO A 146 -10.73 -7.22 7.92
N ASN A 147 -11.50 -8.25 8.28
CA ASN A 147 -12.77 -8.10 9.01
C ASN A 147 -12.63 -8.58 10.47
N PHE A 148 -11.87 -7.84 11.27
CA PHE A 148 -11.60 -8.18 12.69
C PHE A 148 -12.51 -7.47 13.71
N LYS A 149 -13.71 -7.03 13.34
CA LYS A 149 -14.63 -6.27 14.20
C LYS A 149 -14.01 -4.98 14.77
N GLU A 150 -13.11 -4.37 14.02
CA GLU A 150 -12.59 -3.04 14.34
C GLU A 150 -13.64 -1.96 14.08
N ALA A 151 -13.48 -0.79 14.71
CA ALA A 151 -14.38 0.34 14.53
C ALA A 151 -14.44 0.86 13.07
N ARG A 152 -13.44 0.55 12.26
CA ARG A 152 -13.35 0.89 10.83
C ARG A 152 -12.69 -0.24 10.07
N THR A 153 -13.35 -0.69 9.01
CA THR A 153 -12.81 -1.69 8.07
C THR A 153 -12.42 -0.97 6.77
N PHE A 154 -11.19 -1.22 6.30
CA PHE A 154 -10.67 -0.63 5.06
C PHE A 154 -10.58 -1.69 3.97
N ASP A 155 -11.08 -1.38 2.79
CA ASP A 155 -10.83 -2.11 1.54
C ASP A 155 -9.62 -1.47 0.85
N THR A 156 -8.44 -1.97 1.13
CA THR A 156 -7.18 -1.35 0.71
C THR A 156 -6.62 -2.03 -0.52
N ARG A 157 -6.45 -1.28 -1.61
CA ARG A 157 -5.74 -1.70 -2.82
C ARG A 157 -4.27 -1.32 -2.71
N PHE A 158 -3.38 -2.24 -3.06
CA PHE A 158 -1.94 -2.05 -3.02
C PHE A 158 -1.36 -2.02 -4.42
N TYR A 159 -0.58 -0.99 -4.69
CA TYR A 159 0.14 -0.80 -5.94
C TYR A 159 1.64 -0.72 -5.67
N ALA A 160 2.45 -1.18 -6.64
CA ALA A 160 3.89 -0.99 -6.63
C ALA A 160 4.30 -0.07 -7.78
N VAL A 161 5.37 0.69 -7.57
CA VAL A 161 5.91 1.62 -8.55
C VAL A 161 7.41 1.81 -8.34
N ALA A 162 8.16 2.02 -9.42
CA ALA A 162 9.53 2.48 -9.35
C ALA A 162 9.58 3.94 -8.88
N ALA A 163 10.48 4.25 -7.97
CA ALA A 163 10.68 5.60 -7.47
C ALA A 163 11.14 6.54 -8.61
N PRO A 164 10.70 7.82 -8.62
CA PRO A 164 11.23 8.79 -9.57
C PRO A 164 12.73 9.05 -9.33
N PRO A 165 13.48 9.49 -10.35
CA PRO A 165 14.94 9.62 -10.30
C PRO A 165 15.48 10.49 -9.14
N HIS A 166 14.74 11.48 -8.69
CA HIS A 166 15.14 12.41 -7.61
C HIS A 166 14.70 12.01 -6.21
N SER A 167 14.18 10.80 -6.03
CA SER A 167 13.73 10.29 -4.72
C SER A 167 14.85 10.11 -3.69
N HIS A 168 16.12 10.30 -4.08
CA HIS A 168 17.28 10.19 -3.19
C HIS A 168 17.39 11.34 -2.19
N GLU A 169 16.78 12.48 -2.48
CA GLU A 169 16.87 13.71 -1.69
C GLU A 169 15.82 13.84 -0.58
N LEU A 170 14.90 12.87 -0.49
CA LEU A 170 13.95 12.84 0.61
C LEU A 170 14.68 12.58 1.93
N THR A 171 15.03 13.67 2.60
CA THR A 171 15.55 13.62 3.97
C THR A 171 14.38 13.59 4.95
N VAL A 172 14.65 12.97 6.11
CA VAL A 172 13.71 12.80 7.25
C VAL A 172 13.12 14.14 7.73
N GLU A 173 13.72 15.28 7.35
CA GLU A 173 13.32 16.62 7.78
C GLU A 173 12.05 17.16 7.10
N ALA A 174 11.62 16.58 5.98
CA ALA A 174 10.47 17.08 5.23
C ALA A 174 9.09 16.68 5.79
N ALA A 175 9.03 15.80 6.79
CA ALA A 175 7.77 15.30 7.32
C ALA A 175 7.54 15.79 8.76
N GLU A 176 6.78 16.86 8.93
CA GLU A 176 6.46 17.45 10.24
C GLU A 176 5.80 16.49 11.24
N HIS A 177 5.29 15.33 10.81
CA HIS A 177 4.47 14.43 11.65
C HIS A 177 4.75 12.93 11.49
N SER A 178 5.70 12.52 10.62
CA SER A 178 5.97 11.11 10.34
C SER A 178 7.45 10.89 10.09
N HIS A 179 8.04 9.84 10.68
CA HIS A 179 9.38 9.42 10.33
C HIS A 179 9.30 8.60 9.03
N ILE A 180 9.93 9.10 7.97
CA ILE A 180 10.06 8.42 6.68
C ILE A 180 11.46 7.83 6.60
N PHE A 181 11.56 6.59 6.10
CA PHE A 181 12.85 5.96 5.85
C PHE A 181 12.79 5.00 4.67
N TRP A 182 13.95 4.75 4.09
CA TRP A 182 14.13 3.75 3.06
C TRP A 182 14.79 2.51 3.64
N ALA A 183 14.24 1.34 3.36
CA ALA A 183 14.83 0.07 3.75
C ALA A 183 14.34 -1.04 2.82
N SER A 184 15.16 -2.07 2.60
CA SER A 184 14.69 -3.26 1.89
C SER A 184 13.57 -3.95 2.68
N ALA A 185 12.71 -4.71 1.98
CA ALA A 185 11.66 -5.49 2.62
C ALA A 185 12.23 -6.42 3.71
N SER A 186 13.34 -7.11 3.41
CA SER A 186 14.02 -8.00 4.38
C SER A 186 14.54 -7.24 5.59
N ARG A 187 15.08 -6.03 5.40
CA ARG A 187 15.56 -5.19 6.53
C ARG A 187 14.40 -4.75 7.42
N THR A 188 13.29 -4.32 6.82
CA THR A 188 12.09 -3.91 7.58
C THR A 188 11.50 -5.08 8.37
N LEU A 189 11.46 -6.29 7.79
CA LEU A 189 11.04 -7.50 8.50
C LEU A 189 11.98 -7.83 9.66
N ALA A 190 13.28 -7.72 9.47
CA ALA A 190 14.26 -7.95 10.55
C ALA A 190 14.12 -6.95 11.70
N MET A 191 13.85 -5.67 11.40
CA MET A 191 13.56 -4.64 12.41
C MET A 191 12.27 -4.97 13.18
N ALA A 192 11.24 -5.47 12.50
CA ALA A 192 10.00 -5.89 13.14
C ALA A 192 10.21 -7.12 14.04
N ASP A 193 11.00 -8.10 13.61
CA ASP A 193 11.33 -9.30 14.39
C ASP A 193 12.19 -8.97 15.62
N ALA A 194 13.04 -7.95 15.53
CA ALA A 194 13.82 -7.43 16.65
C ALA A 194 12.99 -6.53 17.61
N GLY A 195 11.74 -6.19 17.25
CA GLY A 195 10.91 -5.28 18.03
C GLY A 195 11.31 -3.80 17.95
N GLU A 196 12.13 -3.42 16.97
CA GLU A 196 12.54 -2.03 16.72
C GLU A 196 11.39 -1.21 16.10
N VAL A 197 10.56 -1.88 15.30
CA VAL A 197 9.36 -1.31 14.68
C VAL A 197 8.19 -2.28 14.81
N SER A 198 6.96 -1.74 14.81
CA SER A 198 5.73 -2.52 14.70
C SER A 198 5.23 -2.50 13.25
N VAL A 199 4.80 -3.64 12.73
CA VAL A 199 4.13 -3.74 11.41
C VAL A 199 2.83 -4.51 11.57
N ILE A 200 1.75 -4.00 10.97
CA ILE A 200 0.45 -4.69 10.97
C ILE A 200 0.48 -5.90 10.03
N PHE A 201 -0.40 -6.85 10.27
CA PHE A 201 -0.43 -8.12 9.54
C PHE A 201 -0.45 -7.99 8.00
N PRO A 202 -1.31 -7.15 7.36
CA PRO A 202 -1.26 -6.95 5.90
C PRO A 202 0.08 -6.40 5.41
N THR A 203 0.68 -5.45 6.13
CA THR A 203 1.99 -4.88 5.79
C THR A 203 3.08 -5.96 5.86
N ARG A 204 3.07 -6.80 6.90
CA ARG A 204 4.03 -7.88 7.06
C ARG A 204 3.93 -8.89 5.91
N ARG A 205 2.72 -9.35 5.57
CA ARG A 205 2.52 -10.29 4.45
C ARG A 205 2.99 -9.72 3.12
N ASN A 206 2.72 -8.44 2.86
CA ASN A 206 3.19 -7.77 1.65
C ASN A 206 4.72 -7.59 1.66
N LEU A 207 5.34 -7.24 2.79
CA LEU A 207 6.81 -7.18 2.90
C LEU A 207 7.46 -8.54 2.64
N GLU A 208 6.90 -9.64 3.15
CA GLU A 208 7.39 -10.99 2.89
C GLU A 208 7.31 -11.36 1.40
N ARG A 209 6.24 -10.94 0.72
CA ARG A 209 6.11 -11.12 -0.74
C ARG A 209 7.13 -10.27 -1.50
N LEU A 210 7.34 -9.02 -1.11
CA LEU A 210 8.33 -8.11 -1.69
C LEU A 210 9.77 -8.61 -1.48
N ALA A 211 10.07 -9.22 -0.34
CA ALA A 211 11.41 -9.75 -0.04
C ALA A 211 11.85 -10.91 -0.96
N HIS A 212 10.92 -11.53 -1.71
CA HIS A 212 11.25 -12.58 -2.69
C HIS A 212 11.77 -12.04 -4.03
N ALA A 213 11.63 -10.74 -4.29
CA ALA A 213 12.12 -10.09 -5.49
C ALA A 213 13.17 -9.03 -5.13
N PRO A 214 14.37 -9.06 -5.74
CA PRO A 214 15.44 -8.15 -5.38
C PRO A 214 15.22 -6.72 -5.89
N ASP A 215 14.39 -6.53 -6.91
CA ASP A 215 14.15 -5.26 -7.59
C ASP A 215 12.70 -5.12 -8.06
N PHE A 216 12.33 -3.91 -8.46
CA PHE A 216 10.98 -3.58 -8.94
C PHE A 216 10.57 -4.39 -10.18
N ASP A 217 11.46 -4.55 -11.15
CA ASP A 217 11.12 -5.23 -12.40
C ASP A 217 10.76 -6.70 -12.15
N ARG A 218 11.54 -7.39 -11.31
CA ARG A 218 11.28 -8.78 -10.92
C ARG A 218 10.04 -8.90 -10.05
N PHE A 219 9.82 -7.93 -9.15
CA PHE A 219 8.58 -7.91 -8.36
C PHE A 219 7.35 -7.70 -9.25
N SER A 220 7.40 -6.76 -10.18
CA SER A 220 6.33 -6.50 -11.14
C SER A 220 6.02 -7.75 -11.98
N ALA A 221 7.05 -8.36 -12.55
CA ALA A 221 6.91 -9.60 -13.34
C ALA A 221 6.34 -10.77 -12.53
N HIS A 222 6.75 -10.93 -11.27
CA HIS A 222 6.20 -11.92 -10.36
C HIS A 222 4.74 -11.62 -10.02
N SER A 223 4.41 -10.36 -9.72
CA SER A 223 3.05 -9.96 -9.34
C SER A 223 2.01 -10.22 -10.42
N CYS A 224 2.39 -10.04 -11.70
CA CYS A 224 1.53 -10.32 -12.85
C CYS A 224 1.17 -11.82 -13.02
N GLN A 225 1.83 -12.72 -12.31
CA GLN A 225 1.54 -14.17 -12.36
C GLN A 225 0.38 -14.57 -11.43
N PHE A 226 -0.07 -13.66 -10.57
CA PHE A 226 -1.11 -13.93 -9.58
C PHE A 226 -2.29 -12.97 -9.76
N PRO A 227 -3.53 -13.44 -9.54
CA PRO A 227 -4.70 -12.55 -9.56
C PRO A 227 -4.66 -11.59 -8.37
N VAL A 228 -5.24 -10.40 -8.55
CA VAL A 228 -5.48 -9.44 -7.46
C VAL A 228 -6.89 -9.66 -6.95
N GLU A 229 -7.02 -10.55 -5.97
CA GLU A 229 -8.28 -10.88 -5.30
C GLU A 229 -8.33 -10.26 -3.90
N LEU A 230 -9.54 -10.19 -3.35
CA LEU A 230 -9.76 -9.68 -2.01
C LEU A 230 -9.22 -10.64 -0.96
N VAL A 231 -8.25 -10.20 -0.16
CA VAL A 231 -7.73 -10.94 0.99
C VAL A 231 -8.51 -10.55 2.24
N THR A 232 -9.34 -11.46 2.73
CA THR A 232 -10.00 -11.37 4.04
C THR A 232 -9.45 -12.47 4.93
N PRO A 233 -8.56 -12.15 5.89
CA PRO A 233 -7.99 -13.16 6.78
C PRO A 233 -9.06 -13.84 7.63
N TRP A 234 -8.84 -15.14 7.93
CA TRP A 234 -9.72 -15.92 8.81
C TRP A 234 -8.91 -16.64 9.89
N ILE A 235 -9.58 -17.01 10.98
CA ILE A 235 -8.98 -17.80 12.06
C ILE A 235 -9.29 -19.28 11.81
N GLU A 236 -8.26 -20.11 11.90
CA GLU A 236 -8.34 -21.57 11.81
C GLU A 236 -7.72 -22.20 13.05
N GLU A 237 -8.43 -23.17 13.65
CA GLU A 237 -7.94 -23.95 14.78
C GLU A 237 -7.21 -25.21 14.28
N ARG A 238 -5.95 -25.40 14.69
CA ARG A 238 -5.11 -26.55 14.36
C ARG A 238 -4.45 -27.05 15.65
N ASP A 239 -4.72 -28.29 16.04
CA ASP A 239 -4.15 -28.93 17.23
C ASP A 239 -4.26 -28.09 18.51
N GLY A 240 -5.41 -27.43 18.71
CA GLY A 240 -5.69 -26.58 19.87
C GLY A 240 -4.98 -25.22 19.86
N ARG A 241 -4.46 -24.78 18.69
CA ARG A 241 -3.86 -23.46 18.49
C ARG A 241 -4.57 -22.72 17.37
N SER A 242 -4.84 -21.44 17.59
CA SER A 242 -5.43 -20.55 16.59
C SER A 242 -4.36 -19.99 15.64
N PHE A 243 -4.65 -20.03 14.36
CA PHE A 243 -3.82 -19.44 13.30
C PHE A 243 -4.63 -18.41 12.54
N LEU A 244 -4.00 -17.28 12.19
CA LEU A 244 -4.52 -16.33 11.22
C LEU A 244 -4.06 -16.75 9.83
N CYS A 245 -5.03 -17.02 8.94
CA CYS A 245 -4.79 -17.57 7.61
C CYS A 245 -5.23 -16.60 6.52
N ILE A 246 -4.60 -16.74 5.34
CA ILE A 246 -4.95 -16.04 4.10
C ILE A 246 -4.94 -17.04 2.93
N PRO A 247 -5.51 -16.71 1.76
CA PRO A 247 -5.46 -17.58 0.58
C PRO A 247 -4.02 -17.92 0.15
N ASP A 248 -3.79 -19.16 -0.29
CA ASP A 248 -2.46 -19.68 -0.65
C ASP A 248 -2.10 -19.55 -2.14
N HIS A 249 -3.05 -19.12 -2.97
CA HIS A 249 -2.90 -19.00 -4.42
C HIS A 249 -2.57 -17.57 -4.91
N LEU A 250 -2.35 -16.62 -3.98
CA LEU A 250 -2.13 -15.19 -4.31
C LEU A 250 -0.67 -14.77 -4.26
N GLY A 251 0.26 -15.72 -4.22
CA GLY A 251 1.71 -15.46 -4.27
C GLY A 251 2.33 -15.01 -2.95
N TYR A 252 1.65 -15.21 -1.81
CA TYR A 252 2.23 -14.97 -0.49
C TYR A 252 3.08 -16.17 -0.04
N PRO A 253 4.33 -15.95 0.40
CA PRO A 253 5.19 -17.05 0.86
C PRO A 253 4.77 -17.60 2.23
N VAL A 254 4.09 -16.78 3.03
CA VAL A 254 3.57 -17.16 4.35
C VAL A 254 2.07 -16.90 4.36
N THR A 255 1.28 -17.96 4.43
CA THR A 255 -0.18 -17.92 4.34
C THR A 255 -0.89 -18.22 5.66
N SER A 256 -0.14 -18.53 6.73
CA SER A 256 -0.69 -18.68 8.07
C SER A 256 0.34 -18.34 9.14
N GLU A 257 -0.13 -17.75 10.24
CA GLU A 257 0.71 -17.39 11.39
C GLU A 257 -0.04 -17.67 12.69
N PRO A 258 0.64 -18.15 13.77
CA PRO A 258 0.02 -18.28 15.08
C PRO A 258 -0.58 -16.95 15.56
N PHE A 259 -1.85 -16.98 15.98
CA PHE A 259 -2.62 -15.77 16.30
C PHE A 259 -2.03 -14.96 17.48
N ASP A 260 -1.35 -15.63 18.41
CA ASP A 260 -0.65 -15.02 19.52
C ASP A 260 0.56 -14.17 19.11
N ARG A 261 1.16 -14.45 17.93
CA ARG A 261 2.23 -13.65 17.33
C ARG A 261 1.69 -12.41 16.64
N VAL A 262 0.55 -12.53 15.94
CA VAL A 262 -0.09 -11.40 15.25
C VAL A 262 -0.49 -10.28 16.22
N ARG A 263 -0.89 -10.62 17.45
CA ARG A 263 -1.30 -9.64 18.47
C ARG A 263 -0.16 -8.83 19.10
N ARG A 264 1.08 -9.23 18.87
CA ARG A 264 2.29 -8.58 19.45
C ARG A 264 3.00 -7.64 18.48
N GLY A 265 2.54 -7.58 17.21
CA GLY A 265 3.07 -6.72 16.15
C GLY A 265 2.48 -5.31 16.17
#